data_bdbd5ee7672a776dd9f256056ad25e4e
#
_entry.id   bdbd5ee7672a776dd9f256056ad25e4e
#
_cell.length_a   1.000
_cell.length_b   1.000
_cell.length_c   1.000
_cell.angle_alpha   90.00
_cell.angle_beta   90.00
_cell.angle_gamma   90.00
#
_symmetry.space_group_name_H-M   'P 1'
#
loop_
_entity.id
_entity.type
_entity.pdbx_description
1 polymer ?
#
loop_
_entity_poly.entity_id
_entity_poly.type
_entity_poly.pdbx_seq_one_letter_code
_entity_poly.pdbx_strand_id
1 'polypeptide(L)'
;MRIGFIGAGKVGFSLGKYFVTNDIKVSGYYNRNPQAAKEAAEFTDTEYYESISSLIRDSEVIFITVSDGAIADVWKQIKALQISNKIFCHCSGALSSEVFSDITGCCGYSVHPFFAVSNRLESYKELSAALFTIEGPDIYRDKIADILRKCGNRVIFIDADKKIKYHGAAVFASNLMTGLMETAIEELMECGFDRESAKDALMSLAGNNMEHLREMSIEDALTGPVERCDVETVRKHIRNISGDDREIYILLSRKILEIARRKNPDRNYNEMEDLLNG
;
A
#
# COMPACT_ATOMS: atom_id res chain seq x y z
N MET A 1 7.72 0.97 -25.31
CA MET A 1 6.33 1.45 -25.04
C MET A 1 6.40 2.84 -24.42
N ARG A 2 5.51 3.74 -24.81
CA ARG A 2 5.38 5.07 -24.21
C ARG A 2 4.22 5.08 -23.22
N ILE A 3 4.43 5.67 -22.04
CA ILE A 3 3.48 5.67 -20.92
C ILE A 3 2.89 7.08 -20.77
N GLY A 4 1.57 7.19 -20.72
CA GLY A 4 0.86 8.41 -20.39
C GLY A 4 0.17 8.30 -19.04
N PHE A 5 0.01 9.43 -18.34
CA PHE A 5 -0.64 9.49 -17.03
C PHE A 5 -1.93 10.33 -17.08
N ILE A 6 -3.03 9.74 -16.65
CA ILE A 6 -4.28 10.44 -16.34
C ILE A 6 -4.38 10.57 -14.83
N GLY A 7 -4.10 11.76 -14.31
CA GLY A 7 -3.99 12.05 -12.90
C GLY A 7 -2.57 12.44 -12.48
N ALA A 8 -2.46 13.59 -11.81
CA ALA A 8 -1.21 14.15 -11.31
C ALA A 8 -1.23 14.23 -9.77
N GLY A 9 -1.78 13.19 -9.12
CA GLY A 9 -1.76 12.99 -7.67
C GLY A 9 -0.41 12.42 -7.21
N LYS A 10 -0.31 12.08 -5.92
CA LYS A 10 0.95 11.54 -5.34
C LYS A 10 1.50 10.34 -6.13
N VAL A 11 0.66 9.38 -6.47
CA VAL A 11 1.06 8.17 -7.19
C VAL A 11 1.52 8.48 -8.61
N GLY A 12 0.71 9.21 -9.40
CA GLY A 12 1.06 9.55 -10.79
C GLY A 12 2.34 10.39 -10.90
N PHE A 13 2.50 11.33 -9.99
CA PHE A 13 3.68 12.20 -9.91
C PHE A 13 4.95 11.40 -9.60
N SER A 14 4.89 10.57 -8.54
CA SER A 14 6.04 9.76 -8.12
C SER A 14 6.36 8.65 -9.12
N LEU A 15 5.36 7.96 -9.64
CA LEU A 15 5.56 6.85 -10.58
C LEU A 15 6.10 7.33 -11.93
N GLY A 16 5.61 8.48 -12.43
CA GLY A 16 6.12 9.05 -13.66
C GLY A 16 7.57 9.51 -13.54
N LYS A 17 7.96 10.17 -12.42
CA LYS A 17 9.35 10.52 -12.16
C LYS A 17 10.22 9.27 -12.03
N TYR A 18 9.73 8.26 -11.33
CA TYR A 18 10.41 6.98 -11.18
C TYR A 18 10.66 6.30 -12.54
N PHE A 19 9.68 6.31 -13.43
CA PHE A 19 9.85 5.75 -14.77
C PHE A 19 10.88 6.52 -15.58
N VAL A 20 10.81 7.84 -15.61
CA VAL A 20 11.77 8.67 -16.35
C VAL A 20 13.20 8.46 -15.83
N THR A 21 13.40 8.40 -14.52
CA THR A 21 14.74 8.18 -13.94
C THR A 21 15.29 6.77 -14.20
N ASN A 22 14.45 5.83 -14.66
CA ASN A 22 14.84 4.47 -15.07
C ASN A 22 14.78 4.27 -16.60
N ASP A 23 14.89 5.34 -17.38
CA ASP A 23 14.89 5.30 -18.86
C ASP A 23 13.63 4.67 -19.47
N ILE A 24 12.49 4.76 -18.79
CA ILE A 24 11.19 4.42 -19.34
C ILE A 24 10.59 5.68 -19.99
N LYS A 25 10.17 5.54 -21.25
CA LYS A 25 9.59 6.67 -22.00
C LYS A 25 8.21 7.04 -21.46
N VAL A 26 8.11 8.24 -20.91
CA VAL A 26 6.84 8.83 -20.47
C VAL A 26 6.41 9.87 -21.50
N SER A 27 5.17 9.79 -22.01
CA SER A 27 4.60 10.79 -22.91
C SER A 27 4.30 12.09 -22.17
N GLY A 28 3.69 11.98 -20.99
CA GLY A 28 3.34 13.12 -20.15
C GLY A 28 2.05 12.91 -19.39
N TYR A 29 1.40 14.03 -19.03
CA TYR A 29 0.28 14.06 -18.10
C TYR A 29 -0.94 14.79 -18.64
N TYR A 30 -2.10 14.21 -18.34
CA TYR A 30 -3.38 14.90 -18.33
C TYR A 30 -3.96 14.88 -16.92
N ASN A 31 -4.53 15.99 -16.48
CA ASN A 31 -5.28 16.05 -15.23
C ASN A 31 -6.44 17.05 -15.37
N ARG A 32 -7.56 16.80 -14.67
CA ARG A 32 -8.72 17.72 -14.66
C ARG A 32 -8.36 19.14 -14.22
N ASN A 33 -7.42 19.27 -13.27
CA ASN A 33 -6.77 20.55 -12.96
C ASN A 33 -5.53 20.68 -13.85
N PRO A 34 -5.51 21.58 -14.87
CA PRO A 34 -4.40 21.71 -15.79
C PRO A 34 -3.08 22.09 -15.10
N GLN A 35 -3.15 22.88 -14.03
CA GLN A 35 -1.96 23.31 -13.30
C GLN A 35 -1.22 22.11 -12.66
N ALA A 36 -1.95 21.16 -12.09
CA ALA A 36 -1.34 19.94 -11.52
C ALA A 36 -0.67 19.07 -12.61
N ALA A 37 -1.24 19.00 -13.81
CA ALA A 37 -0.63 18.27 -14.93
C ALA A 37 0.63 18.97 -15.44
N LYS A 38 0.63 20.32 -15.52
CA LYS A 38 1.82 21.11 -15.90
C LYS A 38 2.96 20.93 -14.88
N GLU A 39 2.66 21.00 -13.59
CA GLU A 39 3.65 20.76 -12.53
C GLU A 39 4.26 19.34 -12.62
N ALA A 40 3.45 18.33 -12.91
CA ALA A 40 3.92 16.96 -13.08
C ALA A 40 4.80 16.81 -14.34
N ALA A 41 4.39 17.41 -15.44
CA ALA A 41 5.13 17.41 -16.70
C ALA A 41 6.49 18.11 -16.56
N GLU A 42 6.53 19.28 -15.91
CA GLU A 42 7.75 20.02 -15.61
C GLU A 42 8.70 19.21 -14.69
N PHE A 43 8.16 18.62 -13.62
CA PHE A 43 8.95 17.82 -12.67
C PHE A 43 9.58 16.59 -13.32
N THR A 44 8.91 16.01 -14.31
CA THR A 44 9.35 14.79 -14.99
C THR A 44 10.08 15.06 -16.32
N ASP A 45 10.14 16.31 -16.76
CA ASP A 45 10.65 16.72 -18.08
C ASP A 45 9.92 15.98 -19.22
N THR A 46 8.56 16.07 -19.18
CA THR A 46 7.66 15.44 -20.16
C THR A 46 6.57 16.42 -20.61
N GLU A 47 5.66 15.96 -21.51
CA GLU A 47 4.64 16.82 -22.09
C GLU A 47 3.41 16.99 -21.16
N TYR A 48 2.79 18.17 -21.23
CA TYR A 48 1.45 18.44 -20.73
C TYR A 48 0.43 18.25 -21.84
N TYR A 49 -0.68 17.58 -21.54
CA TYR A 49 -1.78 17.36 -22.48
C TYR A 49 -3.05 18.04 -22.02
N GLU A 50 -3.69 18.75 -22.95
CA GLU A 50 -4.96 19.48 -22.70
C GLU A 50 -6.19 18.56 -22.72
N SER A 51 -6.07 17.37 -23.30
CA SER A 51 -7.17 16.40 -23.40
C SER A 51 -6.72 14.96 -23.19
N ILE A 52 -7.66 14.14 -22.69
CA ILE A 52 -7.46 12.69 -22.56
C ILE A 52 -7.15 12.06 -23.94
N SER A 53 -7.84 12.50 -24.98
CA SER A 53 -7.69 11.94 -26.33
C SER A 53 -6.30 12.17 -26.93
N SER A 54 -5.71 13.35 -26.72
CA SER A 54 -4.35 13.65 -27.19
C SER A 54 -3.28 12.82 -26.43
N LEU A 55 -3.41 12.68 -25.11
CA LEU A 55 -2.53 11.82 -24.30
C LEU A 55 -2.60 10.36 -24.77
N ILE A 56 -3.82 9.81 -24.94
CA ILE A 56 -4.02 8.41 -25.36
C ILE A 56 -3.44 8.17 -26.74
N ARG A 57 -3.59 9.12 -27.70
CA ARG A 57 -3.03 9.00 -29.03
C ARG A 57 -1.51 8.79 -28.98
N ASP A 58 -0.81 9.54 -28.15
CA ASP A 58 0.66 9.59 -28.08
C ASP A 58 1.25 8.55 -27.12
N SER A 59 0.41 7.75 -26.45
CA SER A 59 0.79 6.74 -25.48
C SER A 59 0.32 5.34 -25.89
N GLU A 60 1.08 4.31 -25.55
CA GLU A 60 0.72 2.89 -25.73
C GLU A 60 0.12 2.30 -24.46
N VAL A 61 0.63 2.73 -23.30
CA VAL A 61 0.17 2.36 -21.96
C VAL A 61 -0.31 3.61 -21.25
N ILE A 62 -1.48 3.56 -20.66
CA ILE A 62 -2.08 4.70 -19.96
C ILE A 62 -2.31 4.32 -18.49
N PHE A 63 -1.61 4.99 -17.58
CA PHE A 63 -1.82 4.87 -16.16
C PHE A 63 -2.88 5.87 -15.69
N ILE A 64 -3.98 5.36 -15.13
CA ILE A 64 -5.04 6.15 -14.49
C ILE A 64 -4.73 6.19 -13.00
N THR A 65 -4.16 7.31 -12.56
CA THR A 65 -3.65 7.53 -11.20
C THR A 65 -4.49 8.58 -10.44
N VAL A 66 -5.78 8.60 -10.72
CA VAL A 66 -6.77 9.34 -9.94
C VAL A 66 -7.17 8.55 -8.69
N SER A 67 -7.99 9.14 -7.81
CA SER A 67 -8.56 8.41 -6.67
C SER A 67 -9.42 7.23 -7.12
N ASP A 68 -9.48 6.17 -6.33
CA ASP A 68 -10.20 4.93 -6.65
C ASP A 68 -11.65 5.20 -7.09
N GLY A 69 -12.37 6.08 -6.38
CA GLY A 69 -13.73 6.46 -6.71
C GLY A 69 -13.90 7.21 -8.04
N ALA A 70 -12.81 7.75 -8.61
CA ALA A 70 -12.86 8.48 -9.89
C ALA A 70 -12.42 7.62 -11.09
N ILE A 71 -11.86 6.42 -10.88
CA ILE A 71 -11.35 5.57 -11.96
C ILE A 71 -12.47 5.20 -12.94
N ALA A 72 -13.62 4.77 -12.43
CA ALA A 72 -14.77 4.39 -13.27
C ALA A 72 -15.29 5.55 -14.12
N ASP A 73 -15.33 6.77 -13.57
CA ASP A 73 -15.77 7.95 -14.30
C ASP A 73 -14.77 8.36 -15.39
N VAL A 74 -13.48 8.27 -15.13
CA VAL A 74 -12.44 8.47 -16.15
C VAL A 74 -12.56 7.42 -17.25
N TRP A 75 -12.76 6.15 -16.87
CA TRP A 75 -12.95 5.07 -17.82
C TRP A 75 -14.18 5.28 -18.71
N LYS A 76 -15.29 5.76 -18.14
CA LYS A 76 -16.50 6.12 -18.91
C LYS A 76 -16.24 7.20 -19.96
N GLN A 77 -15.42 8.21 -19.65
CA GLN A 77 -15.00 9.23 -20.61
C GLN A 77 -14.13 8.63 -21.73
N ILE A 78 -13.21 7.73 -21.38
CA ILE A 78 -12.34 7.04 -22.33
C ILE A 78 -13.15 6.14 -23.27
N LYS A 79 -14.16 5.42 -22.77
CA LYS A 79 -15.04 4.59 -23.59
C LYS A 79 -15.79 5.36 -24.68
N ALA A 80 -16.06 6.64 -24.47
CA ALA A 80 -16.68 7.49 -25.48
C ALA A 80 -15.74 7.85 -26.66
N LEU A 81 -14.43 7.58 -26.50
CA LEU A 81 -13.44 7.80 -27.55
C LEU A 81 -13.29 6.51 -28.39
N GLN A 82 -13.15 6.68 -29.70
CA GLN A 82 -12.86 5.56 -30.60
C GLN A 82 -11.39 5.19 -30.54
N ILE A 83 -11.03 4.30 -29.58
CA ILE A 83 -9.65 3.88 -29.33
C ILE A 83 -9.50 2.37 -29.49
N SER A 84 -8.31 1.95 -29.90
CA SER A 84 -7.93 0.53 -30.00
C SER A 84 -6.44 0.36 -29.72
N ASN A 85 -6.05 -0.89 -29.43
CA ASN A 85 -4.66 -1.29 -29.23
C ASN A 85 -3.94 -0.47 -28.13
N LYS A 86 -4.64 -0.18 -27.05
CA LYS A 86 -4.09 0.50 -25.87
C LYS A 86 -4.17 -0.39 -24.62
N ILE A 87 -3.23 -0.19 -23.74
CA ILE A 87 -3.19 -0.82 -22.43
C ILE A 87 -3.53 0.23 -21.39
N PHE A 88 -4.50 -0.07 -20.54
CA PHE A 88 -4.89 0.79 -19.44
C PHE A 88 -4.50 0.15 -18.11
N CYS A 89 -3.90 0.94 -17.23
CA CYS A 89 -3.51 0.50 -15.91
C CYS A 89 -4.08 1.46 -14.86
N HIS A 90 -4.53 0.94 -13.74
CA HIS A 90 -4.74 1.75 -12.55
C HIS A 90 -3.85 1.27 -11.41
N CYS A 91 -3.67 2.13 -10.40
CA CYS A 91 -2.81 1.83 -9.25
C CYS A 91 -3.58 1.52 -7.96
N SER A 92 -4.89 1.27 -8.04
CA SER A 92 -5.67 0.85 -6.86
C SER A 92 -5.26 -0.52 -6.36
N GLY A 93 -5.05 -0.65 -5.05
CA GLY A 93 -4.83 -1.93 -4.38
C GLY A 93 -6.11 -2.74 -4.21
N ALA A 94 -7.28 -2.08 -4.14
CA ALA A 94 -8.57 -2.70 -3.87
C ALA A 94 -9.35 -3.07 -5.13
N LEU A 95 -9.37 -2.18 -6.14
CA LEU A 95 -10.12 -2.41 -7.38
C LEU A 95 -9.44 -3.45 -8.28
N SER A 96 -10.25 -4.28 -8.95
CA SER A 96 -9.76 -5.18 -10.01
C SER A 96 -9.72 -4.46 -11.36
N SER A 97 -8.99 -5.05 -12.31
CA SER A 97 -8.93 -4.59 -13.70
C SER A 97 -10.27 -4.68 -14.45
N GLU A 98 -11.27 -5.36 -13.88
CA GLU A 98 -12.62 -5.46 -14.44
C GLU A 98 -13.30 -4.09 -14.62
N VAL A 99 -12.85 -3.05 -13.90
CA VAL A 99 -13.29 -1.67 -14.14
C VAL A 99 -13.06 -1.23 -15.59
N PHE A 100 -12.12 -1.85 -16.29
CA PHE A 100 -11.77 -1.60 -17.68
C PHE A 100 -12.50 -2.50 -18.70
N SER A 101 -13.59 -3.12 -18.29
CA SER A 101 -14.42 -3.91 -19.21
C SER A 101 -15.00 -3.07 -20.37
N ASP A 102 -15.46 -3.77 -21.41
CA ASP A 102 -16.27 -3.26 -22.51
C ASP A 102 -15.58 -2.36 -23.57
N ILE A 103 -14.27 -2.44 -23.78
CA ILE A 103 -13.62 -1.86 -24.96
C ILE A 103 -12.91 -2.95 -25.76
N THR A 104 -13.41 -3.22 -26.96
CA THR A 104 -12.78 -4.18 -27.87
C THR A 104 -11.39 -3.70 -28.30
N GLY A 105 -10.40 -4.58 -28.22
CA GLY A 105 -9.02 -4.29 -28.64
C GLY A 105 -8.18 -3.50 -27.62
N CYS A 106 -8.68 -3.25 -26.40
CA CYS A 106 -7.93 -2.71 -25.30
C CYS A 106 -7.84 -3.73 -24.15
N CYS A 107 -6.79 -3.61 -23.34
CA CYS A 107 -6.61 -4.45 -22.16
C CYS A 107 -6.44 -3.59 -20.91
N GLY A 108 -7.08 -3.99 -19.82
CA GLY A 108 -7.01 -3.31 -18.54
C GLY A 108 -6.23 -4.11 -17.50
N TYR A 109 -5.49 -3.41 -16.66
CA TYR A 109 -4.68 -4.00 -15.58
C TYR A 109 -4.78 -3.17 -14.32
N SER A 110 -4.70 -3.85 -13.18
CA SER A 110 -4.31 -3.23 -11.93
C SER A 110 -2.80 -3.41 -11.74
N VAL A 111 -2.07 -2.31 -11.54
CA VAL A 111 -0.62 -2.28 -11.32
C VAL A 111 -0.36 -1.50 -10.03
N HIS A 112 -0.39 -2.19 -8.92
CA HIS A 112 -0.37 -1.55 -7.60
C HIS A 112 1.04 -1.62 -6.98
N PRO A 113 1.66 -0.47 -6.66
CA PRO A 113 2.84 -0.44 -5.82
C PRO A 113 2.47 -0.80 -4.38
N PHE A 114 3.04 -1.87 -3.84
CA PHE A 114 2.90 -2.23 -2.43
C PHE A 114 3.83 -1.34 -1.60
N PHE A 115 3.49 -0.05 -1.60
CA PHE A 115 4.31 1.02 -1.03
C PHE A 115 3.44 2.23 -0.67
N ALA A 116 3.71 2.85 0.47
CA ALA A 116 3.01 4.04 0.92
C ALA A 116 3.57 5.31 0.23
N VAL A 117 2.96 5.74 -0.86
CA VAL A 117 3.33 6.98 -1.56
C VAL A 117 2.80 8.19 -0.78
N SER A 118 3.59 8.68 0.17
CA SER A 118 3.21 9.79 1.08
C SER A 118 3.56 11.17 0.54
N ASN A 119 4.72 11.32 -0.10
CA ASN A 119 5.23 12.58 -0.63
C ASN A 119 5.40 12.50 -2.16
N ARG A 120 4.69 13.37 -2.90
CA ARG A 120 4.70 13.38 -4.36
C ARG A 120 6.07 13.66 -4.98
N LEU A 121 6.92 14.44 -4.29
CA LEU A 121 8.23 14.89 -4.79
C LEU A 121 9.39 13.97 -4.40
N GLU A 122 9.22 13.16 -3.35
CA GLU A 122 10.30 12.37 -2.78
C GLU A 122 10.09 10.85 -2.92
N SER A 123 8.83 10.37 -2.85
CA SER A 123 8.54 8.93 -2.81
C SER A 123 9.09 8.15 -4.02
N TYR A 124 9.32 8.80 -5.16
CA TYR A 124 9.91 8.15 -6.33
C TYR A 124 11.32 7.58 -6.07
N LYS A 125 12.08 8.17 -5.14
CA LYS A 125 13.44 7.73 -4.79
C LYS A 125 13.46 6.35 -4.13
N GLU A 126 12.36 6.00 -3.46
CA GLU A 126 12.23 4.76 -2.69
C GLU A 126 11.41 3.69 -3.42
N LEU A 127 10.80 4.01 -4.56
CA LEU A 127 9.97 3.07 -5.32
C LEU A 127 10.74 1.85 -5.83
N SER A 128 12.07 1.89 -5.91
CA SER A 128 12.89 0.71 -6.23
C SER A 128 12.77 -0.40 -5.20
N ALA A 129 12.47 -0.08 -3.94
CA ALA A 129 12.21 -1.04 -2.88
C ALA A 129 10.78 -1.62 -2.92
N ALA A 130 9.88 -1.02 -3.70
CA ALA A 130 8.50 -1.46 -3.77
C ALA A 130 8.35 -2.81 -4.48
N LEU A 131 7.54 -3.69 -3.91
CA LEU A 131 6.95 -4.80 -4.62
C LEU A 131 5.78 -4.26 -5.46
N PHE A 132 5.66 -4.66 -6.71
CA PHE A 132 4.46 -4.39 -7.50
C PHE A 132 3.62 -5.65 -7.66
N THR A 133 2.31 -5.48 -7.57
CA THR A 133 1.38 -6.53 -7.98
C THR A 133 0.70 -6.14 -9.28
N ILE A 134 0.53 -7.12 -10.17
CA ILE A 134 -0.21 -6.98 -11.42
C ILE A 134 -1.38 -7.96 -11.40
N GLU A 135 -2.56 -7.46 -11.69
CA GLU A 135 -3.78 -8.24 -11.91
C GLU A 135 -4.39 -7.81 -13.23
N GLY A 136 -4.88 -8.77 -14.01
CA GLY A 136 -5.48 -8.59 -15.33
C GLY A 136 -5.17 -9.73 -16.31
N PRO A 137 -5.59 -9.60 -17.57
CA PRO A 137 -5.46 -10.68 -18.57
C PRO A 137 -4.00 -11.00 -18.92
N ASP A 138 -3.75 -12.24 -19.33
CA ASP A 138 -2.39 -12.73 -19.61
C ASP A 138 -1.70 -12.04 -20.80
N ILE A 139 -2.46 -11.53 -21.76
CA ILE A 139 -1.96 -11.13 -23.10
C ILE A 139 -0.82 -10.10 -23.10
N TYR A 140 -0.82 -9.11 -22.20
CA TYR A 140 0.25 -8.10 -22.08
C TYR A 140 0.84 -8.01 -20.67
N ARG A 141 0.47 -8.93 -19.79
CA ARG A 141 0.87 -8.93 -18.38
C ARG A 141 2.39 -8.93 -18.22
N ASP A 142 3.09 -9.78 -18.95
CA ASP A 142 4.54 -9.83 -18.90
C ASP A 142 5.21 -8.57 -19.46
N LYS A 143 4.63 -7.94 -20.49
CA LYS A 143 5.17 -6.67 -21.01
C LYS A 143 5.09 -5.54 -19.97
N ILE A 144 4.03 -5.50 -19.17
CA ILE A 144 3.89 -4.54 -18.06
C ILE A 144 4.88 -4.89 -16.96
N ALA A 145 5.00 -6.17 -16.62
CA ALA A 145 5.96 -6.64 -15.62
C ALA A 145 7.40 -6.31 -16.01
N ASP A 146 7.76 -6.40 -17.28
CA ASP A 146 9.10 -6.09 -17.78
C ASP A 146 9.46 -4.60 -17.66
N ILE A 147 8.47 -3.70 -17.76
CA ILE A 147 8.69 -2.26 -17.48
C ILE A 147 9.14 -2.09 -16.01
N LEU A 148 8.45 -2.74 -15.08
CA LEU A 148 8.75 -2.63 -13.65
C LEU A 148 10.06 -3.36 -13.29
N ARG A 149 10.29 -4.54 -13.87
CA ARG A 149 11.53 -5.30 -13.68
C ARG A 149 12.75 -4.54 -14.20
N LYS A 150 12.61 -3.80 -15.31
CA LYS A 150 13.67 -2.91 -15.82
C LYS A 150 14.03 -1.81 -14.81
N CYS A 151 13.06 -1.35 -14.01
CA CYS A 151 13.29 -0.43 -12.90
C CYS A 151 13.85 -1.11 -11.64
N GLY A 152 14.11 -2.43 -11.67
CA GLY A 152 14.63 -3.20 -10.54
C GLY A 152 13.57 -3.75 -9.59
N ASN A 153 12.28 -3.56 -9.87
CA ASN A 153 11.22 -4.00 -8.96
C ASN A 153 10.95 -5.50 -9.04
N ARG A 154 10.58 -6.06 -7.90
CA ARG A 154 9.93 -7.37 -7.83
C ARG A 154 8.47 -7.22 -8.25
N VAL A 155 7.99 -8.20 -9.03
CA VAL A 155 6.60 -8.22 -9.52
C VAL A 155 5.96 -9.56 -9.16
N ILE A 156 4.75 -9.51 -8.61
CA ILE A 156 3.91 -10.68 -8.33
C ILE A 156 2.58 -10.51 -9.08
N PHE A 157 2.11 -11.59 -9.69
CA PHE A 157 0.78 -11.66 -10.27
C PHE A 157 -0.22 -12.13 -9.22
N ILE A 158 -1.37 -11.48 -9.17
CA ILE A 158 -2.46 -11.85 -8.25
C ILE A 158 -3.77 -11.96 -9.03
N ASP A 159 -4.69 -12.78 -8.52
CA ASP A 159 -6.02 -12.93 -9.08
C ASP A 159 -6.96 -11.81 -8.60
N ALA A 160 -7.98 -11.51 -9.42
CA ALA A 160 -8.95 -10.44 -9.12
C ALA A 160 -9.69 -10.68 -7.80
N ASP A 161 -10.09 -11.93 -7.51
CA ASP A 161 -10.79 -12.32 -6.28
C ASP A 161 -9.93 -12.18 -5.01
N LYS A 162 -8.62 -12.10 -5.13
CA LYS A 162 -7.68 -11.93 -4.02
C LYS A 162 -7.40 -10.46 -3.66
N LYS A 163 -7.75 -9.51 -4.54
CA LYS A 163 -7.36 -8.09 -4.35
C LYS A 163 -7.84 -7.47 -3.04
N ILE A 164 -9.07 -7.72 -2.64
CA ILE A 164 -9.62 -7.15 -1.38
C ILE A 164 -8.84 -7.67 -0.18
N LYS A 165 -8.55 -8.98 -0.14
CA LYS A 165 -7.75 -9.56 0.95
C LYS A 165 -6.30 -9.06 0.94
N TYR A 166 -5.72 -8.98 -0.25
CA TYR A 166 -4.38 -8.41 -0.47
C TYR A 166 -4.30 -6.95 0.03
N HIS A 167 -5.27 -6.11 -0.36
CA HIS A 167 -5.31 -4.73 0.10
C HIS A 167 -5.51 -4.63 1.63
N GLY A 168 -6.36 -5.47 2.20
CA GLY A 168 -6.53 -5.58 3.65
C GLY A 168 -5.22 -5.89 4.37
N ALA A 169 -4.37 -6.78 3.82
CA ALA A 169 -3.05 -7.05 4.37
C ALA A 169 -2.13 -5.81 4.34
N ALA A 170 -2.17 -5.02 3.26
CA ALA A 170 -1.44 -3.76 3.20
C ALA A 170 -1.94 -2.74 4.24
N VAL A 171 -3.25 -2.66 4.44
CA VAL A 171 -3.88 -1.77 5.44
C VAL A 171 -3.46 -2.15 6.86
N PHE A 172 -3.35 -3.45 7.18
CA PHE A 172 -2.82 -3.91 8.48
C PHE A 172 -1.40 -3.39 8.74
N ALA A 173 -0.52 -3.44 7.73
CA ALA A 173 0.87 -3.03 7.85
C ALA A 173 1.10 -1.51 7.69
N SER A 174 0.08 -0.73 7.42
CA SER A 174 0.19 0.71 7.20
C SER A 174 -0.81 1.51 8.05
N ASN A 175 -2.04 1.65 7.58
CA ASN A 175 -3.05 2.50 8.22
C ASN A 175 -3.43 2.02 9.63
N LEU A 176 -3.65 0.72 9.83
CA LEU A 176 -4.01 0.18 11.14
C LEU A 176 -2.83 0.27 12.12
N MET A 177 -1.58 0.13 11.65
CA MET A 177 -0.41 0.39 12.48
C MET A 177 -0.37 1.85 12.97
N THR A 178 -0.78 2.82 12.13
CA THR A 178 -0.87 4.23 12.56
C THR A 178 -1.91 4.39 13.67
N GLY A 179 -3.07 3.73 13.55
CA GLY A 179 -4.09 3.73 14.61
C GLY A 179 -3.56 3.09 15.90
N LEU A 180 -2.86 1.96 15.82
CA LEU A 180 -2.27 1.31 16.99
C LEU A 180 -1.23 2.21 17.69
N MET A 181 -0.44 2.98 16.91
CA MET A 181 0.52 3.94 17.48
C MET A 181 -0.19 5.11 18.18
N GLU A 182 -1.34 5.56 17.65
CA GLU A 182 -2.15 6.59 18.32
C GLU A 182 -2.67 6.09 19.68
N THR A 183 -3.26 4.88 19.72
CA THR A 183 -3.66 4.23 20.99
C THR A 183 -2.49 4.20 22.00
N ALA A 184 -1.29 3.79 21.57
CA ALA A 184 -0.14 3.72 22.47
C ALA A 184 0.31 5.11 22.97
N ILE A 185 0.20 6.17 22.14
CA ILE A 185 0.48 7.54 22.54
C ILE A 185 -0.52 8.00 23.61
N GLU A 186 -1.80 7.73 23.42
CA GLU A 186 -2.87 8.11 24.36
C GLU A 186 -2.67 7.42 25.71
N GLU A 187 -2.34 6.14 25.74
CA GLU A 187 -2.01 5.39 26.99
C GLU A 187 -0.79 5.98 27.73
N LEU A 188 0.26 6.43 27.01
CA LEU A 188 1.40 7.10 27.65
C LEU A 188 1.03 8.50 28.17
N MET A 189 0.14 9.21 27.48
CA MET A 189 -0.34 10.52 27.96
C MET A 189 -1.14 10.35 29.27
N GLU A 190 -1.90 9.29 29.46
CA GLU A 190 -2.53 8.95 30.75
C GLU A 190 -1.52 8.65 31.86
N CYS A 191 -0.31 8.20 31.49
CA CYS A 191 0.81 8.03 32.40
C CYS A 191 1.56 9.34 32.73
N GLY A 192 1.12 10.48 32.17
CA GLY A 192 1.71 11.81 32.43
C GLY A 192 2.76 12.29 31.43
N PHE A 193 2.95 11.58 30.33
CA PHE A 193 3.80 12.07 29.22
C PHE A 193 3.08 13.20 28.45
N ASP A 194 3.81 14.18 27.97
CA ASP A 194 3.30 15.02 26.89
C ASP A 194 3.29 14.25 25.57
N ARG A 195 2.46 14.68 24.62
CA ARG A 195 2.24 13.96 23.35
C ARG A 195 3.51 13.81 22.50
N GLU A 196 4.39 14.82 22.49
CA GLU A 196 5.62 14.78 21.69
C GLU A 196 6.61 13.76 22.28
N SER A 197 6.85 13.83 23.60
CA SER A 197 7.68 12.85 24.32
C SER A 197 7.14 11.41 24.21
N ALA A 198 5.80 11.23 24.30
CA ALA A 198 5.17 9.92 24.12
C ALA A 198 5.43 9.36 22.72
N LYS A 199 5.19 10.19 21.69
CA LYS A 199 5.44 9.81 20.30
C LYS A 199 6.90 9.43 20.06
N ASP A 200 7.86 10.25 20.52
CA ASP A 200 9.28 10.01 20.27
C ASP A 200 9.76 8.72 20.95
N ALA A 201 9.34 8.46 22.19
CA ALA A 201 9.65 7.22 22.90
C ALA A 201 9.10 5.98 22.18
N LEU A 202 7.82 6.04 21.74
CA LEU A 202 7.15 4.95 21.03
C LEU A 202 7.73 4.72 19.65
N MET A 203 8.10 5.78 18.91
CA MET A 203 8.75 5.64 17.59
C MET A 203 10.11 4.95 17.71
N SER A 204 10.89 5.26 18.76
CA SER A 204 12.16 4.56 19.03
C SER A 204 11.94 3.07 19.33
N LEU A 205 10.97 2.74 20.19
CA LEU A 205 10.63 1.37 20.54
C LEU A 205 10.11 0.57 19.33
N ALA A 206 9.17 1.14 18.59
CA ALA A 206 8.57 0.51 17.41
C ALA A 206 9.61 0.33 16.28
N GLY A 207 10.47 1.32 16.07
CA GLY A 207 11.54 1.26 15.08
C GLY A 207 12.49 0.09 15.35
N ASN A 208 12.94 -0.07 16.59
CA ASN A 208 13.78 -1.20 16.98
C ASN A 208 13.08 -2.56 16.78
N ASN A 209 11.79 -2.64 17.12
CA ASN A 209 11.01 -3.86 16.89
C ASN A 209 10.85 -4.18 15.39
N MET A 210 10.67 -3.17 14.54
CA MET A 210 10.59 -3.34 13.09
C MET A 210 11.92 -3.81 12.48
N GLU A 211 13.07 -3.36 13.01
CA GLU A 211 14.38 -3.90 12.57
C GLU A 211 14.54 -5.37 12.95
N HIS A 212 14.13 -5.77 14.16
CA HIS A 212 14.13 -7.19 14.53
C HIS A 212 13.26 -8.03 13.60
N LEU A 213 12.04 -7.55 13.26
CA LEU A 213 11.14 -8.21 12.30
C LEU A 213 11.70 -8.28 10.87
N ARG A 214 12.66 -7.42 10.52
CA ARG A 214 13.36 -7.45 9.23
C ARG A 214 14.49 -8.47 9.20
N GLU A 215 15.19 -8.64 10.33
CA GLU A 215 16.42 -9.43 10.41
C GLU A 215 16.18 -10.90 10.79
N MET A 216 15.08 -11.20 11.46
CA MET A 216 14.80 -12.55 11.97
C MET A 216 13.34 -12.97 11.69
N SER A 217 12.99 -14.21 12.06
CA SER A 217 11.61 -14.70 11.93
C SER A 217 10.67 -13.95 12.88
N ILE A 218 9.36 -13.95 12.56
CA ILE A 218 8.34 -13.35 13.44
C ILE A 218 8.35 -14.02 14.82
N GLU A 219 8.57 -15.35 14.86
CA GLU A 219 8.68 -16.12 16.07
C GLU A 219 9.88 -15.67 16.92
N ASP A 220 11.05 -15.50 16.30
CA ASP A 220 12.27 -15.10 17.01
C ASP A 220 12.21 -13.64 17.49
N ALA A 221 11.63 -12.75 16.71
CA ALA A 221 11.43 -11.34 17.06
C ALA A 221 10.42 -11.16 18.21
N LEU A 222 9.49 -12.12 18.41
CA LEU A 222 8.47 -12.01 19.44
C LEU A 222 9.07 -12.08 20.85
N THR A 223 8.75 -11.09 21.67
CA THR A 223 9.06 -11.00 23.11
C THR A 223 7.82 -10.55 23.88
N GLY A 224 7.91 -10.43 25.18
CA GLY A 224 6.88 -9.82 26.01
C GLY A 224 6.08 -10.79 26.88
N PRO A 225 5.08 -10.27 27.62
CA PRO A 225 4.41 -11.05 28.68
C PRO A 225 3.57 -12.22 28.12
N VAL A 226 2.93 -12.07 26.95
CA VAL A 226 2.17 -13.16 26.32
C VAL A 226 3.11 -14.29 25.90
N GLU A 227 4.25 -13.94 25.28
CA GLU A 227 5.26 -14.92 24.84
C GLU A 227 5.80 -15.72 26.05
N ARG A 228 6.11 -15.04 27.17
CA ARG A 228 6.62 -15.68 28.40
C ARG A 228 5.53 -16.37 29.24
N CYS A 229 4.27 -16.28 28.84
CA CYS A 229 3.10 -16.77 29.61
C CYS A 229 2.96 -16.07 30.99
N ASP A 230 3.27 -14.76 31.05
CA ASP A 230 3.09 -13.94 32.24
C ASP A 230 1.64 -13.49 32.38
N VAL A 231 0.79 -14.39 32.83
CA VAL A 231 -0.68 -14.22 32.92
C VAL A 231 -1.04 -13.05 33.83
N GLU A 232 -0.32 -12.84 34.92
CA GLU A 232 -0.62 -11.78 35.88
C GLU A 232 -0.36 -10.37 35.29
N THR A 233 0.71 -10.21 34.52
CA THR A 233 0.97 -8.94 33.84
C THR A 233 -0.11 -8.66 32.78
N VAL A 234 -0.47 -9.64 31.96
CA VAL A 234 -1.53 -9.48 30.97
C VAL A 234 -2.88 -9.18 31.63
N ARG A 235 -3.21 -9.84 32.74
CA ARG A 235 -4.44 -9.57 33.52
C ARG A 235 -4.47 -8.12 34.03
N LYS A 236 -3.34 -7.58 34.49
CA LYS A 236 -3.23 -6.17 34.92
C LYS A 236 -3.43 -5.22 33.76
N HIS A 237 -2.85 -5.48 32.58
CA HIS A 237 -3.08 -4.67 31.40
C HIS A 237 -4.58 -4.64 31.05
N ILE A 238 -5.24 -5.79 30.93
CA ILE A 238 -6.67 -5.89 30.59
C ILE A 238 -7.57 -5.14 31.60
N ARG A 239 -7.18 -5.06 32.88
CA ARG A 239 -7.93 -4.34 33.91
C ARG A 239 -7.76 -2.83 33.87
N ASN A 240 -6.60 -2.34 33.39
CA ASN A 240 -6.27 -0.92 33.40
C ASN A 240 -6.51 -0.23 32.05
N ILE A 241 -6.44 -0.95 30.94
CA ILE A 241 -6.84 -0.45 29.63
C ILE A 241 -8.37 -0.53 29.51
N SER A 242 -9.03 0.49 28.99
CA SER A 242 -10.49 0.58 28.92
C SER A 242 -11.02 0.73 27.50
N GLY A 243 -12.32 0.63 27.32
CA GLY A 243 -13.01 0.87 26.06
C GLY A 243 -12.52 -0.01 24.90
N ASP A 244 -12.48 0.58 23.72
CA ASP A 244 -12.08 -0.09 22.47
C ASP A 244 -10.60 -0.51 22.49
N ASP A 245 -9.74 0.23 23.21
CA ASP A 245 -8.29 -0.07 23.31
C ASP A 245 -8.06 -1.38 24.04
N ARG A 246 -8.89 -1.69 25.05
CA ARG A 246 -8.87 -3.01 25.72
C ARG A 246 -9.22 -4.12 24.74
N GLU A 247 -10.22 -3.93 23.88
CA GLU A 247 -10.58 -4.94 22.88
C GLU A 247 -9.46 -5.14 21.85
N ILE A 248 -8.85 -4.06 21.36
CA ILE A 248 -7.68 -4.11 20.49
C ILE A 248 -6.54 -4.89 21.15
N TYR A 249 -6.25 -4.58 22.43
CA TYR A 249 -5.21 -5.28 23.19
C TYR A 249 -5.46 -6.79 23.26
N ILE A 250 -6.70 -7.20 23.58
CA ILE A 250 -7.09 -8.63 23.70
C ILE A 250 -6.97 -9.32 22.34
N LEU A 251 -7.53 -8.73 21.27
CA LEU A 251 -7.51 -9.32 19.93
C LEU A 251 -6.09 -9.50 19.39
N LEU A 252 -5.22 -8.50 19.58
CA LEU A 252 -3.82 -8.59 19.18
C LEU A 252 -3.06 -9.60 20.07
N SER A 253 -3.35 -9.66 21.37
CA SER A 253 -2.75 -10.64 22.27
C SER A 253 -3.10 -12.08 21.91
N ARG A 254 -4.33 -12.35 21.42
CA ARG A 254 -4.70 -13.65 20.86
C ARG A 254 -3.83 -13.99 19.63
N LYS A 255 -3.60 -13.02 18.75
CA LYS A 255 -2.73 -13.23 17.58
C LYS A 255 -1.26 -13.47 17.99
N ILE A 256 -0.78 -12.75 18.99
CA ILE A 256 0.54 -12.97 19.59
C ILE A 256 0.64 -14.36 20.24
N LEU A 257 -0.42 -14.83 20.90
CA LEU A 257 -0.47 -16.17 21.49
C LEU A 257 -0.32 -17.29 20.45
N GLU A 258 -0.91 -17.14 19.26
CA GLU A 258 -0.70 -18.08 18.16
C GLU A 258 0.78 -18.15 17.74
N ILE A 259 1.49 -17.02 17.71
CA ILE A 259 2.91 -16.95 17.39
C ILE A 259 3.74 -17.56 18.53
N ALA A 260 3.40 -17.22 19.78
CA ALA A 260 4.10 -17.74 20.97
C ALA A 260 4.04 -19.27 21.06
N ARG A 261 2.93 -19.89 20.68
CA ARG A 261 2.77 -21.35 20.60
C ARG A 261 3.68 -21.99 19.55
N ARG A 262 3.87 -21.32 18.40
CA ARG A 262 4.81 -21.81 17.38
C ARG A 262 6.26 -21.67 17.82
N LYS A 263 6.58 -20.59 18.56
CA LYS A 263 7.92 -20.35 19.13
C LYS A 263 8.27 -21.34 20.22
N ASN A 264 7.32 -21.66 21.09
CA ASN A 264 7.54 -22.48 22.29
C ASN A 264 6.51 -23.62 22.34
N PRO A 265 6.63 -24.66 21.51
CA PRO A 265 5.61 -25.70 21.39
C PRO A 265 5.39 -26.53 22.67
N ASP A 266 6.41 -26.61 23.53
CA ASP A 266 6.35 -27.38 24.78
C ASP A 266 5.80 -26.56 25.97
N ARG A 267 5.56 -25.25 25.80
CA ARG A 267 5.05 -24.39 26.87
C ARG A 267 3.53 -24.47 26.95
N ASN A 268 3.01 -24.64 28.15
CA ASN A 268 1.56 -24.60 28.38
C ASN A 268 1.05 -23.17 28.44
N TYR A 269 0.15 -22.81 27.52
CA TYR A 269 -0.50 -21.50 27.42
C TYR A 269 -2.00 -21.50 27.77
N ASN A 270 -2.54 -22.57 28.36
CA ASN A 270 -3.99 -22.70 28.59
C ASN A 270 -4.53 -21.56 29.45
N GLU A 271 -3.86 -21.22 30.55
CA GLU A 271 -4.31 -20.11 31.42
C GLU A 271 -4.29 -18.75 30.70
N MET A 272 -3.30 -18.51 29.83
CA MET A 272 -3.25 -17.32 29.00
C MET A 272 -4.41 -17.29 28.00
N GLU A 273 -4.72 -18.41 27.38
CA GLU A 273 -5.84 -18.53 26.45
C GLU A 273 -7.17 -18.28 27.15
N ASP A 274 -7.37 -18.89 28.32
CA ASP A 274 -8.59 -18.68 29.12
C ASP A 274 -8.76 -17.20 29.50
N LEU A 275 -7.67 -16.54 29.91
CA LEU A 275 -7.67 -15.12 30.23
C LEU A 275 -8.07 -14.24 29.03
N LEU A 276 -7.56 -14.55 27.84
CA LEU A 276 -7.80 -13.78 26.63
C LEU A 276 -9.18 -14.05 25.98
N ASN A 277 -9.81 -15.18 26.32
CA ASN A 277 -11.13 -15.53 25.80
C ASN A 277 -12.30 -15.07 26.69
N GLY A 278 -12.05 -14.61 27.90
CA GLY A 278 -13.00 -14.03 28.85
C GLY A 278 -13.57 -15.05 29.76
#